data_0ccfd66b96759b653dd3121ce1a240a2
#
_entry.id   0ccfd66b96759b653dd3121ce1a240a2
#
_cell.length_a   1.000
_cell.length_b   1.000
_cell.length_c   1.000
_cell.angle_alpha   90.00
_cell.angle_beta   90.00
_cell.angle_gamma   90.00
#
_symmetry.space_group_name_H-M   'P 1'
#
loop_
_entity.id
_entity.type
_entity.pdbx_description
1 polymer ?
#
loop_
_entity_poly.entity_id
_entity_poly.type
_entity_poly.pdbx_seq_one_letter_code
_entity_poly.pdbx_strand_id
1 'polypeptide(L)'
;MSARSEEAVASADGVVAEQPLNPTAELCQLKISDVEPNDANPRLDFPQDELDRLMGSIDQEGVLVPIVVYQRGDRYVLVDGERRYRCSRDLGHETIPALITKERSEREVLQQMFNIHLIREPWRDIPTAKALQRLANEIKEAEGREANDSELRDLTGLSMERVRQLRYVMTLPDEWQDYIREERIPLNFFWELKKNVVDALRRKRPAILDEFGEDRVSAAFVQKRLDQIITDTVSLRKVSPIINFAAQDAEANGTGRSPIDASIRELIEKPDATIDDAYEDTVQMMVEVDKLGRRTSSMIAVFSRLLSQTAGTADNDEVKQLGHNLIAQLAALLNADERSA
;
A
#
# COMPACT_ATOMS: atom_id res chain seq x y z
N MET A 1 25.27 -57.46 31.71
CA MET A 1 26.28 -56.41 31.44
C MET A 1 25.59 -55.32 30.68
N SER A 2 25.51 -54.21 31.32
CA SER A 2 24.71 -53.01 31.01
C SER A 2 25.39 -52.20 29.92
N ALA A 3 24.61 -51.67 28.96
CA ALA A 3 24.99 -50.53 28.14
C ALA A 3 23.80 -49.55 28.15
N ARG A 4 24.03 -48.44 28.84
CA ARG A 4 23.16 -47.30 28.93
C ARG A 4 23.18 -46.52 27.59
N SER A 5 21.99 -46.26 27.07
CA SER A 5 21.74 -45.30 26.02
C SER A 5 21.80 -43.91 26.61
N GLU A 6 22.72 -43.05 26.12
CA GLU A 6 22.74 -41.61 26.35
C GLU A 6 21.79 -40.95 25.35
N GLU A 7 20.77 -40.32 25.87
CA GLU A 7 19.92 -39.38 25.14
C GLU A 7 20.71 -38.08 24.89
N ALA A 8 20.93 -37.77 23.62
CA ALA A 8 21.43 -36.48 23.20
C ALA A 8 20.31 -35.44 23.22
N VAL A 9 20.42 -34.47 24.11
CA VAL A 9 19.60 -33.26 24.15
C VAL A 9 20.03 -32.40 22.97
N ALA A 10 19.15 -32.21 21.98
CA ALA A 10 19.33 -31.29 20.90
C ALA A 10 19.04 -29.85 21.40
N SER A 11 20.07 -29.04 21.55
CA SER A 11 19.98 -27.60 21.75
C SER A 11 19.56 -26.92 20.45
N ALA A 12 18.41 -26.26 20.47
CA ALA A 12 17.92 -25.43 19.39
C ALA A 12 18.59 -24.04 19.48
N ASP A 13 19.79 -23.90 18.94
CA ASP A 13 20.37 -22.62 18.59
C ASP A 13 20.22 -22.41 17.08
N GLY A 14 19.12 -21.75 16.71
CA GLY A 14 18.91 -21.24 15.37
C GLY A 14 19.85 -20.05 15.10
N VAL A 15 21.11 -20.33 14.82
CA VAL A 15 22.02 -19.37 14.19
C VAL A 15 21.50 -19.19 12.76
N VAL A 16 20.76 -18.11 12.52
CA VAL A 16 20.51 -17.60 11.17
C VAL A 16 21.88 -17.31 10.59
N ALA A 17 22.34 -18.14 9.65
CA ALA A 17 23.56 -17.89 8.92
C ALA A 17 23.38 -16.52 8.23
N GLU A 18 24.05 -15.50 8.75
CA GLU A 18 24.28 -14.25 8.06
C GLU A 18 24.95 -14.60 6.74
N GLN A 19 24.21 -14.44 5.63
CA GLN A 19 24.84 -14.46 4.32
C GLN A 19 25.83 -13.30 4.31
N PRO A 20 27.14 -13.56 4.09
CA PRO A 20 28.14 -12.49 4.12
C PRO A 20 27.73 -11.44 3.08
N LEU A 21 27.63 -10.19 3.52
CA LEU A 21 27.54 -9.02 2.67
C LEU A 21 28.63 -9.14 1.60
N ASN A 22 28.22 -9.53 0.40
CA ASN A 22 28.97 -9.61 -0.85
C ASN A 22 30.52 -9.78 -0.68
N PRO A 23 31.10 -10.98 -0.81
CA PRO A 23 32.52 -11.24 -0.50
C PRO A 23 33.54 -10.55 -1.46
N THR A 24 33.09 -9.57 -2.26
CA THR A 24 33.88 -8.90 -3.28
C THR A 24 33.70 -7.37 -3.29
N ALA A 25 33.19 -6.76 -2.21
CA ALA A 25 33.18 -5.30 -2.11
C ALA A 25 34.51 -4.81 -1.58
N GLU A 26 35.24 -4.01 -2.36
CA GLU A 26 36.51 -3.41 -2.00
C GLU A 26 36.29 -2.01 -1.45
N LEU A 27 36.76 -1.74 -0.22
CA LEU A 27 36.73 -0.41 0.37
C LEU A 27 37.96 0.39 -0.12
N CYS A 28 37.72 1.52 -0.75
CA CYS A 28 38.77 2.39 -1.26
C CYS A 28 38.42 3.88 -1.16
N GLN A 29 39.38 4.75 -1.45
CA GLN A 29 39.17 6.18 -1.65
C GLN A 29 39.08 6.44 -3.15
N LEU A 30 37.92 6.93 -3.60
CA LEU A 30 37.71 7.31 -5.01
C LEU A 30 37.78 8.82 -5.17
N LYS A 31 38.33 9.28 -6.29
CA LYS A 31 38.22 10.68 -6.66
C LYS A 31 36.74 11.00 -6.93
N ILE A 32 36.26 12.08 -6.36
CA ILE A 32 34.87 12.53 -6.58
C ILE A 32 34.59 12.79 -8.07
N SER A 33 35.60 13.25 -8.80
CA SER A 33 35.50 13.46 -10.27
C SER A 33 35.20 12.19 -11.06
N ASP A 34 35.54 11.03 -10.54
CA ASP A 34 35.39 9.74 -11.21
C ASP A 34 34.06 9.05 -10.88
N VAL A 35 33.29 9.65 -9.94
CA VAL A 35 31.97 9.16 -9.53
C VAL A 35 30.87 9.91 -10.28
N GLU A 36 29.93 9.16 -10.85
CA GLU A 36 28.75 9.69 -11.54
C GLU A 36 27.50 9.40 -10.70
N PRO A 37 26.58 10.40 -10.57
CA PRO A 37 25.24 10.14 -10.06
C PRO A 37 24.53 9.07 -10.90
N ASN A 38 23.64 8.31 -10.28
CA ASN A 38 22.83 7.36 -11.01
C ASN A 38 21.52 8.02 -11.42
N ASP A 39 21.29 8.20 -12.74
CA ASP A 39 20.05 8.76 -13.30
C ASP A 39 18.82 7.88 -12.99
N ALA A 40 19.03 6.60 -12.65
CA ALA A 40 17.99 5.69 -12.20
C ALA A 40 17.65 5.86 -10.70
N ASN A 41 18.34 6.76 -9.97
CA ASN A 41 18.07 6.99 -8.56
C ASN A 41 16.66 7.59 -8.37
N PRO A 42 15.74 6.88 -7.69
CA PRO A 42 14.39 7.39 -7.47
C PRO A 42 14.33 8.60 -6.52
N ARG A 43 15.34 8.80 -5.68
CA ARG A 43 15.40 9.94 -4.77
C ARG A 43 15.91 11.17 -5.53
N LEU A 44 14.98 12.00 -5.98
CA LEU A 44 15.30 13.25 -6.70
C LEU A 44 15.31 14.47 -5.77
N ASP A 45 14.56 14.42 -4.67
CA ASP A 45 14.39 15.53 -3.73
C ASP A 45 15.27 15.32 -2.50
N PHE A 46 16.12 16.31 -2.23
CA PHE A 46 16.97 16.38 -1.06
C PHE A 46 16.70 17.73 -0.38
N PRO A 47 15.91 17.75 0.73
CA PRO A 47 15.66 18.97 1.48
C PRO A 47 16.96 19.66 1.89
N GLN A 48 17.06 20.97 1.63
CA GLN A 48 18.30 21.70 1.81
C GLN A 48 18.77 21.69 3.28
N ASP A 49 17.84 21.80 4.22
CA ASP A 49 18.14 21.75 5.65
C ASP A 49 18.75 20.42 6.12
N GLU A 50 18.36 19.30 5.49
CA GLU A 50 18.95 17.98 5.74
C GLU A 50 20.35 17.86 5.12
N LEU A 51 20.56 18.43 3.93
CA LEU A 51 21.88 18.49 3.31
C LEU A 51 22.82 19.36 4.12
N ASP A 52 22.38 20.51 4.62
CA ASP A 52 23.19 21.43 5.42
C ASP A 52 23.65 20.79 6.73
N ARG A 53 22.76 20.05 7.42
CA ARG A 53 23.13 19.28 8.63
C ARG A 53 24.16 18.19 8.33
N LEU A 54 23.94 17.45 7.26
CA LEU A 54 24.87 16.39 6.84
C LEU A 54 26.23 16.98 6.40
N MET A 55 26.20 18.11 5.70
CA MET A 55 27.39 18.83 5.27
C MET A 55 28.21 19.27 6.48
N GLY A 56 27.58 19.83 7.52
CA GLY A 56 28.25 20.19 8.77
C GLY A 56 28.90 18.98 9.49
N SER A 57 28.23 17.82 9.49
CA SER A 57 28.83 16.58 10.05
C SER A 57 29.99 16.09 9.22
N ILE A 58 29.89 16.09 7.88
CA ILE A 58 30.96 15.66 6.98
C ILE A 58 32.18 16.59 7.06
N ASP A 59 31.98 17.89 7.23
CA ASP A 59 33.07 18.85 7.41
C ASP A 59 33.86 18.61 8.70
N GLN A 60 33.18 18.22 9.78
CA GLN A 60 33.79 17.97 11.08
C GLN A 60 34.42 16.58 11.24
N GLU A 61 33.75 15.54 10.78
CA GLU A 61 34.05 14.14 11.06
C GLU A 61 34.50 13.35 9.83
N GLY A 62 34.36 13.94 8.65
CA GLY A 62 34.51 13.24 7.38
C GLY A 62 33.30 12.33 7.05
N VAL A 63 33.43 11.56 5.97
CA VAL A 63 32.40 10.60 5.55
C VAL A 63 32.58 9.29 6.30
N LEU A 64 31.85 9.08 7.39
CA LEU A 64 31.94 7.89 8.24
C LEU A 64 31.40 6.62 7.59
N VAL A 65 30.38 6.74 6.75
CA VAL A 65 29.78 5.61 6.03
C VAL A 65 30.12 5.74 4.55
N PRO A 66 30.86 4.78 3.95
CA PRO A 66 31.24 4.83 2.55
C PRO A 66 30.02 4.92 1.61
N ILE A 67 30.19 5.56 0.46
CA ILE A 67 29.24 5.44 -0.65
C ILE A 67 29.36 4.04 -1.27
N VAL A 68 28.30 3.58 -1.97
CA VAL A 68 28.32 2.32 -2.71
C VAL A 68 28.28 2.62 -4.19
N VAL A 69 29.24 2.09 -4.94
CA VAL A 69 29.36 2.30 -6.38
C VAL A 69 29.62 0.98 -7.11
N TYR A 70 29.36 0.94 -8.40
CA TYR A 70 29.87 -0.11 -9.30
C TYR A 70 30.68 0.53 -10.42
N GLN A 71 31.65 -0.20 -10.94
CA GLN A 71 32.49 0.27 -12.03
C GLN A 71 31.75 0.10 -13.37
N ARG A 72 31.77 1.13 -14.21
CA ARG A 72 31.25 1.14 -15.57
C ARG A 72 32.31 1.79 -16.49
N GLY A 73 33.09 0.97 -17.19
CA GLY A 73 34.24 1.44 -17.93
C GLY A 73 35.28 2.10 -17.01
N ASP A 74 35.67 3.33 -17.31
CA ASP A 74 36.64 4.10 -16.51
C ASP A 74 35.98 4.95 -15.39
N ARG A 75 34.66 4.85 -15.19
CA ARG A 75 33.88 5.64 -14.24
C ARG A 75 33.22 4.74 -13.20
N TYR A 76 32.76 5.35 -12.11
CA TYR A 76 32.02 4.69 -11.03
C TYR A 76 30.61 5.25 -10.92
N VAL A 77 29.61 4.41 -11.01
CA VAL A 77 28.19 4.82 -10.90
C VAL A 77 27.69 4.59 -9.50
N LEU A 78 27.04 5.60 -8.93
CA LEU A 78 26.54 5.59 -7.58
C LEU A 78 25.31 4.68 -7.43
N VAL A 79 25.35 3.80 -6.42
CA VAL A 79 24.24 2.93 -6.02
C VAL A 79 23.57 3.44 -4.74
N ASP A 80 24.37 3.82 -3.73
CA ASP A 80 23.90 4.41 -2.48
C ASP A 80 24.85 5.50 -2.00
N GLY A 81 24.29 6.48 -1.29
CA GLY A 81 25.05 7.58 -0.70
C GLY A 81 25.03 8.89 -1.49
N GLU A 82 24.01 9.13 -2.32
CA GLU A 82 23.85 10.36 -3.11
C GLU A 82 24.02 11.64 -2.27
N ARG A 83 23.42 11.70 -1.08
CA ARG A 83 23.57 12.86 -0.18
C ARG A 83 25.02 13.06 0.25
N ARG A 84 25.72 11.99 0.62
CA ARG A 84 27.15 12.03 1.04
C ARG A 84 28.03 12.48 -0.12
N TYR A 85 27.76 11.96 -1.31
CA TYR A 85 28.46 12.36 -2.53
C TYR A 85 28.29 13.87 -2.82
N ARG A 86 27.02 14.36 -2.81
CA ARG A 86 26.72 15.78 -3.05
C ARG A 86 27.38 16.68 -2.01
N CYS A 87 27.21 16.40 -0.71
CA CYS A 87 27.83 17.17 0.36
C CYS A 87 29.36 17.19 0.24
N SER A 88 30.00 16.04 -0.05
CA SER A 88 31.46 15.99 -0.20
C SER A 88 31.96 16.76 -1.41
N ARG A 89 31.20 16.71 -2.52
CA ARG A 89 31.51 17.51 -3.72
C ARG A 89 31.37 19.01 -3.44
N ASP A 90 30.33 19.42 -2.77
CA ASP A 90 30.03 20.84 -2.50
C ASP A 90 30.98 21.42 -1.42
N LEU A 91 31.55 20.56 -0.54
CA LEU A 91 32.64 20.90 0.37
C LEU A 91 34.03 20.95 -0.33
N GLY A 92 34.12 20.53 -1.59
CA GLY A 92 35.37 20.55 -2.35
C GLY A 92 36.35 19.42 -1.99
N HIS A 93 35.87 18.31 -1.42
CA HIS A 93 36.69 17.15 -1.16
C HIS A 93 37.24 16.57 -2.48
N GLU A 94 38.52 16.16 -2.49
CA GLU A 94 39.11 15.51 -3.68
C GLU A 94 38.70 14.05 -3.81
N THR A 95 38.54 13.36 -2.65
CA THR A 95 38.21 11.93 -2.59
C THR A 95 37.08 11.65 -1.61
N ILE A 96 36.41 10.49 -1.81
CA ILE A 96 35.37 10.01 -0.94
C ILE A 96 35.54 8.50 -0.67
N PRO A 97 35.31 8.03 0.57
CA PRO A 97 35.36 6.60 0.85
C PRO A 97 34.19 5.88 0.15
N ALA A 98 34.52 4.82 -0.58
CA ALA A 98 33.60 4.07 -1.40
C ALA A 98 33.78 2.56 -1.26
N LEU A 99 32.67 1.83 -1.34
CA LEU A 99 32.62 0.39 -1.52
C LEU A 99 32.35 0.12 -3.01
N ILE A 100 33.36 -0.43 -3.71
CA ILE A 100 33.19 -0.85 -5.09
C ILE A 100 32.54 -2.23 -5.12
N THR A 101 31.40 -2.33 -5.78
CA THR A 101 30.74 -3.61 -6.05
C THR A 101 31.04 -4.05 -7.49
N LYS A 102 30.80 -5.35 -7.77
CA LYS A 102 30.92 -5.84 -9.15
C LYS A 102 29.99 -5.07 -10.08
N GLU A 103 30.37 -4.98 -11.35
CA GLU A 103 29.48 -4.51 -12.41
C GLU A 103 28.17 -5.27 -12.38
N ARG A 104 27.05 -4.53 -12.49
CA ARG A 104 25.70 -5.04 -12.39
C ARG A 104 24.88 -4.56 -13.55
N SER A 105 23.93 -5.38 -13.97
CA SER A 105 22.87 -4.95 -14.88
C SER A 105 22.03 -3.85 -14.24
N GLU A 106 21.39 -3.02 -15.03
CA GLU A 106 20.48 -1.97 -14.55
C GLU A 106 19.37 -2.55 -13.67
N ARG A 107 18.85 -3.73 -14.03
CA ARG A 107 17.90 -4.50 -13.22
C ARG A 107 18.43 -4.82 -11.82
N GLU A 108 19.67 -5.31 -11.69
CA GLU A 108 20.27 -5.64 -10.39
C GLU A 108 20.54 -4.39 -9.55
N VAL A 109 20.91 -3.29 -10.19
CA VAL A 109 21.11 -2.00 -9.53
C VAL A 109 19.77 -1.48 -8.96
N LEU A 110 18.72 -1.46 -9.75
CA LEU A 110 17.38 -1.05 -9.32
C LEU A 110 16.87 -1.94 -8.17
N GLN A 111 17.02 -3.25 -8.29
CA GLN A 111 16.65 -4.19 -7.24
C GLN A 111 17.41 -3.91 -5.93
N GLN A 112 18.69 -3.66 -6.00
CA GLN A 112 19.49 -3.31 -4.82
C GLN A 112 19.06 -1.99 -4.20
N MET A 113 18.76 -0.99 -5.02
CA MET A 113 18.24 0.30 -4.55
C MET A 113 16.91 0.14 -3.82
N PHE A 114 15.98 -0.66 -4.33
CA PHE A 114 14.74 -0.99 -3.62
C PHE A 114 15.01 -1.63 -2.26
N ASN A 115 15.89 -2.64 -2.19
CA ASN A 115 16.21 -3.34 -0.94
C ASN A 115 16.84 -2.42 0.11
N ILE A 116 17.75 -1.52 -0.30
CA ILE A 116 18.40 -0.55 0.60
C ILE A 116 17.36 0.45 1.15
N HIS A 117 16.50 0.99 0.28
CA HIS A 117 15.58 2.07 0.65
C HIS A 117 14.35 1.58 1.42
N LEU A 118 13.89 0.34 1.22
CA LEU A 118 12.83 -0.24 2.04
C LEU A 118 13.19 -0.30 3.53
N ILE A 119 14.47 -0.44 3.85
CA ILE A 119 14.97 -0.61 5.22
C ILE A 119 15.26 0.73 5.90
N ARG A 120 15.74 1.74 5.14
CA ARG A 120 16.26 2.99 5.71
C ARG A 120 15.29 4.16 5.65
N GLU A 121 14.76 4.47 4.48
CA GLU A 121 13.93 5.64 4.26
C GLU A 121 13.05 5.42 3.02
N PRO A 122 11.72 5.24 3.17
CA PRO A 122 10.83 5.00 2.04
C PRO A 122 10.90 6.18 1.05
N TRP A 123 11.05 5.88 -0.22
CA TRP A 123 10.91 6.89 -1.26
C TRP A 123 9.47 7.41 -1.33
N ARG A 124 9.30 8.64 -1.78
CA ARG A 124 7.98 9.18 -2.10
C ARG A 124 7.31 8.37 -3.22
N ASP A 125 6.00 8.45 -3.32
CA ASP A 125 5.18 7.61 -4.20
C ASP A 125 5.57 7.69 -5.67
N ILE A 126 5.70 8.90 -6.24
CA ILE A 126 6.02 9.09 -7.65
C ILE A 126 7.43 8.59 -8.01
N PRO A 127 8.49 8.93 -7.27
CA PRO A 127 9.82 8.35 -7.50
C PRO A 127 9.82 6.81 -7.43
N THR A 128 9.13 6.22 -6.45
CA THR A 128 9.02 4.76 -6.32
C THR A 128 8.30 4.14 -7.53
N ALA A 129 7.20 4.76 -7.99
CA ALA A 129 6.45 4.31 -9.15
C ALA A 129 7.29 4.33 -10.43
N LYS A 130 8.07 5.40 -10.63
CA LYS A 130 9.00 5.52 -11.78
C LYS A 130 10.09 4.46 -11.75
N ALA A 131 10.69 4.20 -10.58
CA ALA A 131 11.69 3.13 -10.42
C ALA A 131 11.10 1.75 -10.71
N LEU A 132 9.87 1.49 -10.21
CA LEU A 132 9.17 0.24 -10.49
C LEU A 132 8.87 0.06 -11.97
N GLN A 133 8.48 1.14 -12.65
CA GLN A 133 8.23 1.12 -14.09
C GLN A 133 9.52 0.88 -14.88
N ARG A 134 10.65 1.51 -14.51
CA ARG A 134 11.96 1.23 -15.13
C ARG A 134 12.33 -0.25 -14.98
N LEU A 135 12.19 -0.81 -13.78
CA LEU A 135 12.43 -2.24 -13.55
C LEU A 135 11.55 -3.13 -14.45
N ALA A 136 10.26 -2.78 -14.60
CA ALA A 136 9.37 -3.50 -15.50
C ALA A 136 9.78 -3.39 -16.98
N ASN A 137 10.27 -2.22 -17.40
CA ASN A 137 10.76 -2.00 -18.76
C ASN A 137 12.03 -2.80 -19.03
N GLU A 138 12.99 -2.85 -18.08
CA GLU A 138 14.19 -3.67 -18.19
C GLU A 138 13.85 -5.16 -18.40
N ILE A 139 12.85 -5.67 -17.67
CA ILE A 139 12.37 -7.04 -17.86
C ILE A 139 11.78 -7.23 -19.27
N LYS A 140 10.99 -6.26 -19.72
CA LYS A 140 10.37 -6.31 -21.04
C LYS A 140 11.41 -6.29 -22.16
N GLU A 141 12.45 -5.47 -22.05
CA GLU A 141 13.54 -5.39 -23.02
C GLU A 141 14.40 -6.65 -23.03
N ALA A 142 14.72 -7.19 -21.84
CA ALA A 142 15.55 -8.38 -21.70
C ALA A 142 14.83 -9.68 -22.08
N GLU A 143 13.54 -9.82 -21.75
CA GLU A 143 12.79 -11.06 -21.85
C GLU A 143 11.67 -11.02 -22.92
N GLY A 144 11.39 -9.87 -23.51
CA GLY A 144 10.36 -9.71 -24.54
C GLY A 144 8.93 -9.85 -24.04
N ARG A 145 8.70 -9.79 -22.71
CA ARG A 145 7.38 -9.93 -22.06
C ARG A 145 7.17 -8.88 -20.99
N GLU A 146 5.91 -8.58 -20.68
CA GLU A 146 5.57 -7.70 -19.56
C GLU A 146 5.88 -8.38 -18.22
N ALA A 147 6.46 -7.61 -17.29
CA ALA A 147 6.64 -8.04 -15.91
C ALA A 147 5.27 -8.14 -15.20
N ASN A 148 5.02 -9.23 -14.49
CA ASN A 148 3.82 -9.38 -13.68
C ASN A 148 4.00 -8.83 -12.26
N ASP A 149 2.87 -8.58 -11.56
CA ASP A 149 2.89 -7.97 -10.22
C ASP A 149 3.63 -8.84 -9.18
N SER A 150 3.56 -10.19 -9.31
CA SER A 150 4.24 -11.09 -8.39
C SER A 150 5.75 -11.03 -8.54
N GLU A 151 6.23 -10.97 -9.78
CA GLU A 151 7.65 -10.83 -10.09
C GLU A 151 8.20 -9.50 -9.55
N LEU A 152 7.49 -8.39 -9.80
CA LEU A 152 7.88 -7.08 -9.28
C LEU A 152 7.89 -7.05 -7.75
N ARG A 153 6.90 -7.69 -7.09
CA ARG A 153 6.90 -7.87 -5.64
C ARG A 153 8.15 -8.60 -5.16
N ASP A 154 8.47 -9.73 -5.78
CA ASP A 154 9.59 -10.59 -5.35
C ASP A 154 10.95 -9.91 -5.57
N LEU A 155 11.08 -9.10 -6.63
CA LEU A 155 12.30 -8.35 -6.92
C LEU A 155 12.49 -7.13 -6.01
N THR A 156 11.39 -6.48 -5.61
CA THR A 156 11.45 -5.21 -4.86
C THR A 156 11.22 -5.35 -3.37
N GLY A 157 10.64 -6.48 -2.91
CA GLY A 157 10.20 -6.65 -1.52
C GLY A 157 8.94 -5.85 -1.14
N LEU A 158 8.31 -5.16 -2.09
CA LEU A 158 7.06 -4.43 -1.85
C LEU A 158 5.89 -5.40 -1.63
N SER A 159 4.83 -4.95 -0.96
CA SER A 159 3.59 -5.74 -0.92
C SER A 159 2.91 -5.77 -2.29
N MET A 160 2.13 -6.83 -2.57
CA MET A 160 1.36 -6.96 -3.81
C MET A 160 0.44 -5.76 -4.06
N GLU A 161 -0.21 -5.27 -3.00
CA GLU A 161 -1.08 -4.10 -3.09
C GLU A 161 -0.28 -2.84 -3.44
N ARG A 162 0.89 -2.66 -2.84
CA ARG A 162 1.77 -1.53 -3.12
C ARG A 162 2.26 -1.53 -4.57
N VAL A 163 2.65 -2.68 -5.11
CA VAL A 163 3.02 -2.82 -6.53
C VAL A 163 1.88 -2.37 -7.43
N ARG A 164 0.64 -2.82 -7.16
CA ARG A 164 -0.54 -2.43 -7.94
C ARG A 164 -0.84 -0.92 -7.85
N GLN A 165 -0.74 -0.35 -6.66
CA GLN A 165 -0.93 1.10 -6.46
C GLN A 165 0.08 1.92 -7.27
N LEU A 166 1.36 1.55 -7.21
CA LEU A 166 2.43 2.25 -7.90
C LEU A 166 2.31 2.12 -9.43
N ARG A 167 1.92 0.95 -9.93
CA ARG A 167 1.65 0.78 -11.37
C ARG A 167 0.46 1.63 -11.81
N TYR A 168 -0.59 1.66 -11.02
CA TYR A 168 -1.78 2.46 -11.32
C TYR A 168 -1.47 3.96 -11.37
N VAL A 169 -0.67 4.46 -10.44
CA VAL A 169 -0.26 5.88 -10.43
C VAL A 169 0.36 6.32 -11.75
N MET A 170 1.14 5.46 -12.39
CA MET A 170 1.78 5.78 -13.68
C MET A 170 0.80 5.82 -14.86
N THR A 171 -0.46 5.41 -14.66
CA THR A 171 -1.52 5.53 -15.66
C THR A 171 -2.39 6.79 -15.46
N LEU A 172 -2.19 7.50 -14.35
CA LEU A 172 -2.92 8.73 -14.06
C LEU A 172 -2.43 9.89 -14.94
N PRO A 173 -3.29 10.88 -15.26
CA PRO A 173 -2.88 12.11 -15.89
C PRO A 173 -1.73 12.81 -15.13
N ASP A 174 -0.85 13.49 -15.83
CA ASP A 174 0.32 14.18 -15.25
C ASP A 174 -0.09 15.16 -14.14
N GLU A 175 -1.19 15.90 -14.32
CA GLU A 175 -1.74 16.81 -13.30
C GLU A 175 -2.04 16.08 -11.98
N TRP A 176 -2.60 14.86 -12.04
CA TRP A 176 -2.92 14.09 -10.83
C TRP A 176 -1.66 13.48 -10.20
N GLN A 177 -0.68 13.13 -11.02
CA GLN A 177 0.64 12.74 -10.51
C GLN A 177 1.33 13.91 -9.80
N ASP A 178 1.13 15.16 -10.29
CA ASP A 178 1.63 16.36 -9.62
C ASP A 178 0.94 16.59 -8.28
N TYR A 179 -0.38 16.40 -8.17
CA TYR A 179 -1.07 16.45 -6.86
C TYR A 179 -0.49 15.46 -5.83
N ILE A 180 -0.08 14.27 -6.28
CA ILE A 180 0.59 13.29 -5.41
C ILE A 180 1.99 13.77 -5.04
N ARG A 181 2.75 14.29 -6.00
CA ARG A 181 4.12 14.80 -5.80
C ARG A 181 4.16 15.96 -4.81
N GLU A 182 3.19 16.86 -4.91
CA GLU A 182 3.03 18.03 -4.06
C GLU A 182 2.32 17.73 -2.73
N GLU A 183 1.99 16.48 -2.47
CA GLU A 183 1.27 16.02 -1.27
C GLU A 183 -0.11 16.67 -1.06
N ARG A 184 -0.70 17.25 -2.12
CA ARG A 184 -2.05 17.83 -2.10
C ARG A 184 -3.13 16.75 -2.01
N ILE A 185 -2.95 15.65 -2.74
CA ILE A 185 -3.84 14.48 -2.71
C ILE A 185 -2.96 13.24 -2.57
N PRO A 186 -3.14 12.40 -1.53
CA PRO A 186 -2.33 11.21 -1.35
C PRO A 186 -2.65 10.14 -2.40
N LEU A 187 -1.68 9.31 -2.80
CA LEU A 187 -1.85 8.19 -3.72
C LEU A 187 -3.01 7.29 -3.33
N ASN A 188 -3.17 7.03 -2.03
CA ASN A 188 -4.24 6.15 -1.53
C ASN A 188 -5.65 6.68 -1.88
N PHE A 189 -5.83 7.98 -2.03
CA PHE A 189 -7.10 8.55 -2.49
C PHE A 189 -7.45 8.05 -3.91
N PHE A 190 -6.51 8.15 -4.84
CA PHE A 190 -6.72 7.69 -6.22
C PHE A 190 -6.96 6.18 -6.29
N TRP A 191 -6.28 5.41 -5.43
CA TRP A 191 -6.47 3.97 -5.35
C TRP A 191 -7.85 3.58 -4.82
N GLU A 192 -8.31 4.23 -3.74
CA GLU A 192 -9.64 4.01 -3.19
C GLU A 192 -10.73 4.52 -4.15
N LEU A 193 -10.52 5.63 -4.84
CA LEU A 193 -11.41 6.13 -5.90
C LEU A 193 -11.57 5.10 -7.02
N LYS A 194 -10.45 4.61 -7.56
CA LYS A 194 -10.48 3.54 -8.57
C LYS A 194 -11.28 2.34 -8.09
N LYS A 195 -10.96 1.83 -6.93
CA LYS A 195 -11.49 0.57 -6.40
C LYS A 195 -12.97 0.66 -6.03
N ASN A 196 -13.36 1.72 -5.32
CA ASN A 196 -14.68 1.84 -4.71
C ASN A 196 -15.70 2.62 -5.53
N VAL A 197 -15.26 3.39 -6.51
CA VAL A 197 -16.14 4.15 -7.41
C VAL A 197 -16.04 3.58 -8.82
N VAL A 198 -14.92 3.75 -9.50
CA VAL A 198 -14.79 3.41 -10.93
C VAL A 198 -14.96 1.92 -11.18
N ASP A 199 -14.21 1.06 -10.50
CA ASP A 199 -14.28 -0.40 -10.67
C ASP A 199 -15.60 -0.96 -10.14
N ALA A 200 -16.22 -0.32 -9.14
CA ALA A 200 -17.55 -0.69 -8.64
C ALA A 200 -18.64 -0.37 -9.67
N LEU A 201 -18.63 0.84 -10.24
CA LEU A 201 -19.53 1.22 -11.33
C LEU A 201 -19.37 0.30 -12.55
N ARG A 202 -18.15 0.07 -12.99
CA ARG A 202 -17.85 -0.81 -14.14
C ARG A 202 -18.44 -2.20 -13.97
N ARG A 203 -18.38 -2.75 -12.77
CA ARG A 203 -18.88 -4.12 -12.49
C ARG A 203 -20.37 -4.19 -12.23
N LYS A 204 -20.96 -3.18 -11.60
CA LYS A 204 -22.29 -3.25 -11.04
C LYS A 204 -23.31 -2.31 -11.71
N ARG A 205 -22.87 -1.16 -12.18
CA ARG A 205 -23.70 -0.15 -12.85
C ARG A 205 -23.01 0.42 -14.09
N PRO A 206 -22.63 -0.43 -15.08
CA PRO A 206 -21.87 0.01 -16.26
C PRO A 206 -22.59 1.13 -17.03
N ALA A 207 -23.93 1.11 -17.10
CA ALA A 207 -24.69 2.15 -17.78
C ALA A 207 -24.45 3.57 -17.23
N ILE A 208 -24.21 3.72 -15.92
CA ILE A 208 -23.86 5.02 -15.32
C ILE A 208 -22.43 5.40 -15.71
N LEU A 209 -21.52 4.45 -15.71
CA LEU A 209 -20.13 4.72 -16.11
C LEU A 209 -20.06 5.09 -17.61
N ASP A 210 -20.84 4.44 -18.47
CA ASP A 210 -20.92 4.74 -19.90
C ASP A 210 -21.57 6.12 -20.17
N GLU A 211 -22.56 6.52 -19.35
CA GLU A 211 -23.22 7.83 -19.42
C GLU A 211 -22.27 8.99 -19.16
N PHE A 212 -21.40 8.87 -18.14
CA PHE A 212 -20.51 9.96 -17.74
C PHE A 212 -19.11 9.85 -18.31
N GLY A 213 -18.63 8.64 -18.54
CA GLY A 213 -17.22 8.34 -18.81
C GLY A 213 -16.36 8.30 -17.54
N GLU A 214 -15.35 7.43 -17.55
CA GLU A 214 -14.44 7.21 -16.41
C GLU A 214 -13.71 8.47 -15.97
N ASP A 215 -13.22 9.24 -16.95
CA ASP A 215 -12.45 10.47 -16.69
C ASP A 215 -13.31 11.52 -15.95
N ARG A 216 -14.56 11.71 -16.38
CA ARG A 216 -15.46 12.68 -15.75
C ARG A 216 -15.87 12.23 -14.34
N VAL A 217 -16.16 10.94 -14.16
CA VAL A 217 -16.44 10.38 -12.83
C VAL A 217 -15.25 10.63 -11.91
N SER A 218 -14.04 10.27 -12.34
CA SER A 218 -12.84 10.43 -11.53
C SER A 218 -12.55 11.90 -11.23
N ALA A 219 -12.65 12.78 -12.22
CA ALA A 219 -12.44 14.23 -12.06
C ALA A 219 -13.42 14.86 -11.06
N ALA A 220 -14.70 14.43 -11.04
CA ALA A 220 -15.67 14.93 -10.09
C ALA A 220 -15.27 14.66 -8.63
N PHE A 221 -14.78 13.46 -8.34
CA PHE A 221 -14.29 13.10 -6.99
C PHE A 221 -12.97 13.77 -6.64
N VAL A 222 -12.04 13.92 -7.61
CA VAL A 222 -10.79 14.67 -7.43
C VAL A 222 -11.08 16.12 -7.10
N GLN A 223 -12.03 16.76 -7.83
CA GLN A 223 -12.42 18.13 -7.54
C GLN A 223 -13.01 18.27 -6.13
N LYS A 224 -13.92 17.36 -5.73
CA LYS A 224 -14.47 17.33 -4.36
C LYS A 224 -13.37 17.21 -3.29
N ARG A 225 -12.29 16.49 -3.59
CA ARG A 225 -11.11 16.39 -2.69
C ARG A 225 -10.37 17.70 -2.61
N LEU A 226 -10.17 18.41 -3.73
CA LEU A 226 -9.54 19.73 -3.77
C LEU A 226 -10.37 20.79 -3.05
N ASP A 227 -11.69 20.72 -3.19
CA ASP A 227 -12.65 21.64 -2.55
C ASP A 227 -12.94 21.28 -1.08
N GLN A 228 -12.25 20.27 -0.52
CA GLN A 228 -12.40 19.77 0.84
C GLN A 228 -13.81 19.25 1.19
N ILE A 229 -14.64 18.92 0.22
CA ILE A 229 -15.90 18.21 0.41
C ILE A 229 -15.61 16.76 0.84
N ILE A 230 -14.60 16.13 0.25
CA ILE A 230 -14.06 14.84 0.70
C ILE A 230 -12.80 15.13 1.51
N THR A 231 -12.88 15.05 2.83
CA THR A 231 -11.78 15.38 3.74
C THR A 231 -10.86 14.21 4.03
N ASP A 232 -11.37 12.97 3.93
CA ASP A 232 -10.62 11.75 4.16
C ASP A 232 -10.80 10.74 3.02
N THR A 233 -9.87 9.78 2.94
CA THR A 233 -9.88 8.74 1.90
C THR A 233 -10.86 7.60 2.23
N VAL A 234 -11.21 7.43 3.50
CA VAL A 234 -12.03 6.30 3.98
C VAL A 234 -13.48 6.46 3.53
N SER A 235 -13.97 7.69 3.42
CA SER A 235 -15.32 8.00 2.96
C SER A 235 -15.61 7.42 1.56
N LEU A 236 -14.61 7.33 0.67
CA LEU A 236 -14.77 6.69 -0.64
C LEU A 236 -15.25 5.23 -0.56
N ARG A 237 -14.95 4.54 0.55
CA ARG A 237 -15.41 3.15 0.77
C ARG A 237 -16.92 3.03 0.96
N LYS A 238 -17.60 4.13 1.30
CA LYS A 238 -19.06 4.18 1.41
C LYS A 238 -19.75 4.18 0.05
N VAL A 239 -19.05 4.58 -1.02
CA VAL A 239 -19.62 4.62 -2.38
C VAL A 239 -19.88 3.22 -2.95
N SER A 240 -18.97 2.27 -2.69
CA SER A 240 -19.16 0.88 -3.18
C SER A 240 -20.43 0.21 -2.63
N PRO A 241 -20.82 0.31 -1.35
CA PRO A 241 -22.14 -0.10 -0.85
C PRO A 241 -23.31 0.55 -1.58
N ILE A 242 -23.28 1.87 -1.81
CA ILE A 242 -24.35 2.58 -2.54
C ILE A 242 -24.54 1.94 -3.93
N ILE A 243 -23.46 1.75 -4.68
CA ILE A 243 -23.47 1.14 -6.01
C ILE A 243 -23.98 -0.31 -5.97
N ASN A 244 -23.55 -1.09 -4.97
CA ASN A 244 -23.99 -2.48 -4.84
C ASN A 244 -25.49 -2.60 -4.55
N PHE A 245 -26.03 -1.77 -3.65
CA PHE A 245 -27.45 -1.78 -3.34
C PHE A 245 -28.29 -1.25 -4.52
N ALA A 246 -27.81 -0.24 -5.24
CA ALA A 246 -28.45 0.19 -6.49
C ALA A 246 -28.54 -0.95 -7.52
N ALA A 247 -27.52 -1.79 -7.62
CA ALA A 247 -27.53 -2.95 -8.52
C ALA A 247 -28.51 -4.02 -8.05
N GLN A 248 -28.51 -4.36 -6.76
CA GLN A 248 -29.44 -5.34 -6.19
C GLN A 248 -30.89 -4.92 -6.32
N ASP A 249 -31.18 -3.65 -6.04
CA ASP A 249 -32.55 -3.10 -6.18
C ASP A 249 -33.00 -3.12 -7.63
N ALA A 250 -32.15 -2.76 -8.57
CA ALA A 250 -32.45 -2.80 -10.01
C ALA A 250 -32.69 -4.22 -10.53
N GLU A 251 -32.03 -5.23 -9.98
CA GLU A 251 -32.26 -6.65 -10.28
C GLU A 251 -33.57 -7.13 -9.66
N ALA A 252 -33.84 -6.78 -8.40
CA ALA A 252 -35.01 -7.23 -7.65
C ALA A 252 -36.33 -6.70 -8.25
N ASN A 253 -36.34 -5.43 -8.71
CA ASN A 253 -37.52 -4.82 -9.32
C ASN A 253 -37.71 -5.14 -10.81
N GLY A 254 -36.75 -5.84 -11.43
CA GLY A 254 -36.81 -6.27 -12.84
C GLY A 254 -36.79 -5.13 -13.87
N THR A 255 -36.57 -3.89 -13.45
CA THR A 255 -36.55 -2.71 -14.34
C THR A 255 -35.16 -2.35 -14.85
N GLY A 256 -34.11 -2.91 -14.23
CA GLY A 256 -32.72 -2.54 -14.47
C GLY A 256 -32.37 -1.13 -13.98
N ARG A 257 -33.29 -0.46 -13.26
CA ARG A 257 -33.12 0.89 -12.70
C ARG A 257 -33.37 0.87 -11.19
N SER A 258 -32.71 1.74 -10.46
CA SER A 258 -32.91 1.93 -9.02
C SER A 258 -33.10 3.42 -8.70
N PRO A 259 -33.95 3.77 -7.73
CA PRO A 259 -34.01 5.15 -7.19
C PRO A 259 -32.62 5.62 -6.68
N ILE A 260 -31.81 4.71 -6.17
CA ILE A 260 -30.41 4.98 -5.68
C ILE A 260 -29.50 5.46 -6.82
N ASP A 261 -29.80 5.12 -8.08
CA ASP A 261 -29.06 5.61 -9.23
C ASP A 261 -29.05 7.15 -9.31
N ALA A 262 -30.09 7.82 -8.80
CA ALA A 262 -30.15 9.27 -8.74
C ALA A 262 -29.10 9.83 -7.79
N SER A 263 -28.92 9.24 -6.60
CA SER A 263 -27.91 9.67 -5.64
C SER A 263 -26.50 9.46 -6.18
N ILE A 264 -26.24 8.38 -6.94
CA ILE A 264 -24.95 8.15 -7.60
C ILE A 264 -24.69 9.25 -8.66
N ARG A 265 -25.70 9.62 -9.47
CA ARG A 265 -25.58 10.71 -10.44
C ARG A 265 -25.33 12.05 -9.76
N GLU A 266 -26.03 12.34 -8.68
CA GLU A 266 -25.83 13.56 -7.91
C GLU A 266 -24.41 13.66 -7.35
N LEU A 267 -23.83 12.57 -6.86
CA LEU A 267 -22.42 12.55 -6.43
C LEU A 267 -21.45 12.91 -7.56
N ILE A 268 -21.79 12.60 -8.82
CA ILE A 268 -20.94 12.91 -9.97
C ILE A 268 -21.20 14.33 -10.49
N GLU A 269 -22.45 14.77 -10.51
CA GLU A 269 -22.86 16.02 -11.16
C GLU A 269 -22.81 17.25 -10.25
N LYS A 270 -23.19 17.07 -8.96
CA LYS A 270 -23.28 18.19 -8.01
C LYS A 270 -21.95 18.34 -7.25
N PRO A 271 -21.27 19.50 -7.36
CA PRO A 271 -20.00 19.71 -6.68
C PRO A 271 -20.10 19.60 -5.15
N ASP A 272 -21.21 20.02 -4.58
CA ASP A 272 -21.50 20.08 -3.14
C ASP A 272 -22.09 18.80 -2.55
N ALA A 273 -22.50 17.83 -3.38
CA ALA A 273 -23.04 16.56 -2.90
C ALA A 273 -21.97 15.78 -2.12
N THR A 274 -22.31 15.38 -0.89
CA THR A 274 -21.42 14.62 -0.02
C THR A 274 -21.66 13.12 -0.12
N ILE A 275 -20.60 12.35 0.13
CA ILE A 275 -20.71 10.88 0.17
C ILE A 275 -21.51 10.45 1.39
N ASP A 276 -21.42 11.20 2.49
CA ASP A 276 -22.07 10.85 3.76
C ASP A 276 -23.59 11.00 3.62
N ASP A 277 -24.09 12.10 3.08
CA ASP A 277 -25.51 12.28 2.83
C ASP A 277 -26.05 11.20 1.90
N ALA A 278 -25.37 10.93 0.78
CA ALA A 278 -25.76 9.89 -0.16
C ALA A 278 -25.80 8.48 0.48
N TYR A 279 -24.89 8.21 1.43
CA TYR A 279 -24.83 6.93 2.15
C TYR A 279 -25.95 6.82 3.19
N GLU A 280 -26.18 7.87 3.97
CA GLU A 280 -27.23 7.94 4.98
C GLU A 280 -28.63 7.82 4.36
N ASP A 281 -28.87 8.56 3.30
CA ASP A 281 -30.17 8.60 2.60
C ASP A 281 -30.50 7.29 1.87
N THR A 282 -29.50 6.46 1.54
CA THR A 282 -29.72 5.30 0.65
C THR A 282 -29.55 3.96 1.34
N VAL A 283 -28.40 3.71 1.97
CA VAL A 283 -27.99 2.35 2.32
C VAL A 283 -27.52 2.15 3.75
N GLN A 284 -27.39 3.18 4.56
CA GLN A 284 -26.83 3.08 5.90
C GLN A 284 -27.53 2.01 6.73
N MET A 285 -28.85 2.08 6.85
CA MET A 285 -29.64 1.13 7.62
C MET A 285 -29.49 -0.30 7.07
N MET A 286 -29.51 -0.48 5.76
CA MET A 286 -29.38 -1.80 5.12
C MET A 286 -27.98 -2.40 5.37
N VAL A 287 -26.91 -1.57 5.29
CA VAL A 287 -25.55 -2.00 5.60
C VAL A 287 -25.41 -2.38 7.06
N GLU A 288 -26.02 -1.64 7.96
CA GLU A 288 -25.98 -1.95 9.41
C GLU A 288 -26.71 -3.26 9.72
N VAL A 289 -27.88 -3.48 9.14
CA VAL A 289 -28.64 -4.74 9.25
C VAL A 289 -27.83 -5.91 8.69
N ASP A 290 -27.19 -5.79 7.52
CA ASP A 290 -26.37 -6.85 6.95
C ASP A 290 -25.11 -7.13 7.81
N LYS A 291 -24.47 -6.08 8.36
CA LYS A 291 -23.36 -6.25 9.31
C LYS A 291 -23.80 -6.98 10.58
N LEU A 292 -24.98 -6.63 11.09
CA LEU A 292 -25.56 -7.29 12.26
C LEU A 292 -25.81 -8.77 11.96
N GLY A 293 -26.42 -9.09 10.81
CA GLY A 293 -26.67 -10.47 10.38
C GLY A 293 -25.39 -11.31 10.30
N ARG A 294 -24.33 -10.76 9.68
CA ARG A 294 -23.02 -11.45 9.61
C ARG A 294 -22.37 -11.67 10.97
N ARG A 295 -22.42 -10.66 11.87
CA ARG A 295 -21.91 -10.79 13.24
C ARG A 295 -22.67 -11.82 14.03
N THR A 296 -23.99 -11.85 13.91
CA THR A 296 -24.86 -12.84 14.54
C THR A 296 -24.54 -14.25 14.06
N SER A 297 -24.39 -14.46 12.74
CA SER A 297 -24.00 -15.75 12.17
C SER A 297 -22.63 -16.23 12.66
N SER A 298 -21.65 -15.32 12.71
CA SER A 298 -20.32 -15.62 13.24
C SER A 298 -20.37 -16.01 14.72
N MET A 299 -21.15 -15.28 15.52
CA MET A 299 -21.32 -15.57 16.93
C MET A 299 -21.98 -16.94 17.14
N ILE A 300 -23.04 -17.26 16.39
CA ILE A 300 -23.70 -18.58 16.43
C ILE A 300 -22.67 -19.69 16.10
N ALA A 301 -21.83 -19.50 15.10
CA ALA A 301 -20.79 -20.48 14.73
C ALA A 301 -19.77 -20.69 15.87
N VAL A 302 -19.36 -19.60 16.55
CA VAL A 302 -18.47 -19.68 17.73
C VAL A 302 -19.15 -20.44 18.87
N PHE A 303 -20.40 -20.11 19.20
CA PHE A 303 -21.16 -20.82 20.24
C PHE A 303 -21.30 -22.31 19.91
N SER A 304 -21.67 -22.66 18.67
CA SER A 304 -21.80 -24.06 18.24
C SER A 304 -20.50 -24.83 18.40
N ARG A 305 -19.38 -24.23 18.04
CA ARG A 305 -18.04 -24.82 18.20
C ARG A 305 -17.68 -25.01 19.67
N LEU A 306 -17.88 -23.99 20.50
CA LEU A 306 -17.59 -24.06 21.95
C LEU A 306 -18.43 -25.14 22.63
N LEU A 307 -19.74 -25.20 22.38
CA LEU A 307 -20.61 -26.25 22.92
C LEU A 307 -20.18 -27.66 22.52
N SER A 308 -19.69 -27.84 21.28
CA SER A 308 -19.17 -29.12 20.81
C SER A 308 -17.84 -29.49 21.47
N GLN A 309 -16.96 -28.53 21.72
CA GLN A 309 -15.64 -28.74 22.33
C GLN A 309 -15.70 -28.96 23.83
N THR A 310 -16.68 -28.34 24.51
CA THR A 310 -16.84 -28.43 25.96
C THR A 310 -17.85 -29.48 26.39
N ALA A 311 -18.39 -30.27 25.45
CA ALA A 311 -19.39 -31.31 25.75
C ALA A 311 -18.90 -32.26 26.84
N GLY A 312 -19.66 -32.34 27.96
CA GLY A 312 -19.32 -33.19 29.11
C GLY A 312 -18.32 -32.59 30.12
N THR A 313 -17.93 -31.34 29.98
CA THR A 313 -17.08 -30.60 30.93
C THR A 313 -17.88 -29.56 31.73
N ALA A 314 -17.34 -29.07 32.85
CA ALA A 314 -17.94 -27.95 33.61
C ALA A 314 -18.07 -26.66 32.76
N ASP A 315 -17.13 -26.42 31.85
CA ASP A 315 -17.13 -25.24 30.93
C ASP A 315 -18.35 -25.22 30.02
N ASN A 316 -18.97 -26.37 29.75
CA ASN A 316 -20.18 -26.45 28.91
C ASN A 316 -21.36 -25.70 29.54
N ASP A 317 -21.49 -25.76 30.88
CA ASP A 317 -22.58 -25.06 31.58
C ASP A 317 -22.35 -23.56 31.61
N GLU A 318 -21.09 -23.11 31.66
CA GLU A 318 -20.75 -21.69 31.54
C GLU A 318 -21.08 -21.15 30.12
N VAL A 319 -20.74 -21.90 29.06
CA VAL A 319 -21.08 -21.52 27.66
C VAL A 319 -22.60 -21.46 27.49
N LYS A 320 -23.35 -22.43 28.02
CA LYS A 320 -24.83 -22.40 27.96
C LYS A 320 -25.42 -21.20 28.73
N GLN A 321 -24.88 -20.88 29.89
CA GLN A 321 -25.31 -19.74 30.68
C GLN A 321 -25.10 -18.42 29.97
N LEU A 322 -23.93 -18.25 29.30
CA LEU A 322 -23.64 -17.11 28.46
C LEU A 322 -24.65 -16.98 27.30
N GLY A 323 -24.99 -18.10 26.64
CA GLY A 323 -26.00 -18.14 25.60
C GLY A 323 -27.39 -17.73 26.09
N HIS A 324 -27.84 -18.28 27.25
CA HIS A 324 -29.12 -17.90 27.82
C HIS A 324 -29.18 -16.42 28.22
N ASN A 325 -28.11 -15.89 28.81
CA ASN A 325 -28.02 -14.47 29.16
C ASN A 325 -28.14 -13.57 27.92
N LEU A 326 -27.47 -13.93 26.84
CA LEU A 326 -27.55 -13.17 25.57
C LEU A 326 -28.96 -13.19 24.99
N ILE A 327 -29.63 -14.37 24.98
CA ILE A 327 -31.02 -14.51 24.54
C ILE A 327 -31.95 -13.62 25.38
N ALA A 328 -31.78 -13.64 26.71
CA ALA A 328 -32.58 -12.84 27.62
C ALA A 328 -32.41 -11.33 27.38
N GLN A 329 -31.18 -10.87 27.16
CA GLN A 329 -30.90 -9.46 26.83
C GLN A 329 -31.50 -9.04 25.51
N LEU A 330 -31.38 -9.85 24.44
CA LEU A 330 -31.96 -9.57 23.14
C LEU A 330 -33.49 -9.53 23.20
N ALA A 331 -34.11 -10.48 23.91
CA ALA A 331 -35.55 -10.51 24.11
C ALA A 331 -36.05 -9.26 24.88
N ALA A 332 -35.29 -8.81 25.89
CA ALA A 332 -35.64 -7.59 26.64
C ALA A 332 -35.60 -6.33 25.74
N LEU A 333 -34.59 -6.22 24.83
CA LEU A 333 -34.49 -5.11 23.89
C LEU A 333 -35.66 -5.10 22.89
N LEU A 334 -35.98 -6.25 22.29
CA LEU A 334 -37.09 -6.37 21.34
C LEU A 334 -38.43 -6.04 21.98
N ASN A 335 -38.71 -6.54 23.21
CA ASN A 335 -39.94 -6.24 23.94
C ASN A 335 -40.02 -4.76 24.39
N ALA A 336 -38.89 -4.07 24.56
CA ALA A 336 -38.89 -2.65 24.91
C ALA A 336 -39.28 -1.80 23.68
N ASP A 337 -38.80 -2.19 22.50
CA ASP A 337 -39.13 -1.51 21.21
C ASP A 337 -40.61 -1.66 20.87
N GLU A 338 -41.19 -2.85 21.01
CA GLU A 338 -42.62 -3.11 20.80
C GLU A 338 -43.54 -2.30 21.75
N ARG A 339 -43.07 -1.84 22.89
CA ARG A 339 -43.83 -0.99 23.83
C ARG A 339 -43.69 0.49 23.52
N SER A 340 -42.74 0.86 22.68
CA SER A 340 -42.44 2.25 22.33
C SER A 340 -43.07 2.64 20.97
N ALA A 341 -43.49 1.67 20.18
CA ALA A 341 -44.20 1.80 18.91
C ALA A 341 -45.71 1.75 19.08
#